data_f4907a5d9a4680e922944668f6bd3756
#
_entry.id   f4907a5d9a4680e922944668f6bd3756
#
_cell.length_a   1.000
_cell.length_b   1.000
_cell.length_c   1.000
_cell.angle_alpha   90.00
_cell.angle_beta   90.00
_cell.angle_gamma   90.00
#
_symmetry.space_group_name_H-M   'P 1'
#
loop_
_entity.id
_entity.type
_entity.pdbx_description
1 polymer ?
#
loop_
_entity_poly.entity_id
_entity_poly.type
_entity_poly.pdbx_seq_one_letter_code
_entity_poly.pdbx_strand_id
1 'polypeptide(L)'
;MLEQAERSERSSPSGYPPCRQWTPPVKKAHPPLRMLVARMSHDIRTPLAAILANAEFLALSDLSEGERYELYEEIRLSVDRMNELVADLLECSKGEEVLRPAIGNIVEMTERVMRMIGVRAAFRRITITHRHEGSAIGWYNSRLLERAVANVVLNACEAVSPESGQVAITTLGGPSCLRIEVWDNGPGIPAEIRDSVFQPFFTHGKSEGTGLGLAIAKRIVEDHGGELFLDAGEKTGTSFKISIPFAIPEGAIT
;
A
#
# COMPACT_ATOMS: atom_id res chain seq x y z
N MET A 1 -4.37 -30.04 -27.57
CA MET A 1 -3.69 -28.87 -26.97
C MET A 1 -4.61 -27.95 -26.20
N LEU A 2 -5.89 -27.80 -26.56
CA LEU A 2 -6.88 -27.00 -25.79
C LEU A 2 -7.29 -27.63 -24.44
N GLU A 3 -7.35 -28.95 -24.34
CA GLU A 3 -7.68 -29.65 -23.06
C GLU A 3 -6.58 -29.60 -21.99
N GLN A 4 -5.32 -29.31 -22.33
CA GLN A 4 -4.24 -29.13 -21.35
C GLN A 4 -4.21 -27.73 -20.76
N ALA A 5 -4.74 -26.71 -21.45
CA ALA A 5 -4.89 -25.35 -20.92
C ALA A 5 -5.98 -25.28 -19.84
N GLU A 6 -7.10 -26.00 -20.04
CA GLU A 6 -8.20 -26.03 -19.07
C GLU A 6 -7.88 -26.79 -17.76
N ARG A 7 -6.93 -27.71 -17.78
CA ARG A 7 -6.48 -28.41 -16.55
C ARG A 7 -5.51 -27.59 -15.69
N SER A 8 -4.81 -26.61 -16.26
CA SER A 8 -3.90 -25.72 -15.52
C SER A 8 -4.63 -24.65 -14.67
N GLU A 9 -5.89 -24.34 -15.01
CA GLU A 9 -6.68 -23.34 -14.28
C GLU A 9 -7.30 -23.87 -12.97
N ARG A 10 -7.29 -25.17 -12.72
CA ARG A 10 -7.99 -25.77 -11.56
C ARG A 10 -7.18 -25.86 -10.26
N SER A 11 -5.93 -25.45 -10.24
CA SER A 11 -5.14 -25.38 -9.01
C SER A 11 -4.68 -23.94 -8.72
N SER A 12 -5.63 -23.06 -8.41
CA SER A 12 -5.25 -21.78 -7.74
C SER A 12 -4.55 -22.12 -6.44
N PRO A 13 -3.36 -21.53 -6.15
CA PRO A 13 -2.76 -21.66 -4.83
C PRO A 13 -3.81 -21.29 -3.78
N SER A 14 -3.87 -22.08 -2.70
CA SER A 14 -4.86 -21.92 -1.62
C SER A 14 -5.00 -20.45 -1.21
N GLY A 15 -6.20 -19.92 -1.24
CA GLY A 15 -6.56 -18.60 -0.71
C GLY A 15 -6.61 -17.43 -1.70
N TYR A 16 -6.47 -17.66 -3.01
CA TYR A 16 -6.73 -16.62 -4.01
C TYR A 16 -8.00 -16.91 -4.81
N PRO A 17 -8.84 -15.90 -5.10
CA PRO A 17 -9.92 -16.05 -6.05
C PRO A 17 -9.35 -16.35 -7.46
N PRO A 18 -10.12 -17.04 -8.32
CA PRO A 18 -9.71 -17.24 -9.71
C PRO A 18 -9.51 -15.90 -10.38
N CYS A 19 -8.40 -15.73 -11.11
CA CYS A 19 -8.17 -14.52 -11.89
C CYS A 19 -9.27 -14.39 -12.94
N ARG A 20 -10.04 -13.31 -12.83
CA ARG A 20 -11.05 -12.95 -13.83
C ARG A 20 -10.32 -12.51 -15.11
N GLN A 21 -10.93 -12.74 -16.28
CA GLN A 21 -10.46 -12.09 -17.50
C GLN A 21 -10.50 -10.58 -17.29
N TRP A 22 -9.46 -9.89 -17.76
CA TRP A 22 -9.41 -8.43 -17.68
C TRP A 22 -10.66 -7.82 -18.32
N THR A 23 -11.41 -7.08 -17.56
CA THR A 23 -12.53 -6.27 -18.04
C THR A 23 -12.23 -4.82 -17.70
N PRO A 24 -12.51 -3.86 -18.60
CA PRO A 24 -12.31 -2.45 -18.28
C PRO A 24 -13.06 -2.10 -16.98
N PRO A 25 -12.44 -1.30 -16.10
CA PRO A 25 -13.01 -1.00 -14.79
C PRO A 25 -14.37 -0.34 -14.92
N VAL A 26 -15.34 -0.84 -14.15
CA VAL A 26 -16.66 -0.21 -14.02
C VAL A 26 -16.50 1.02 -13.15
N LYS A 27 -16.93 2.18 -13.66
CA LYS A 27 -16.86 3.46 -12.92
C LYS A 27 -17.59 3.34 -11.58
N LYS A 28 -16.84 3.28 -10.49
CA LYS A 28 -17.39 3.41 -9.13
C LYS A 28 -17.41 4.88 -8.74
N ALA A 29 -18.51 5.33 -8.12
CA ALA A 29 -18.64 6.69 -7.63
C ALA A 29 -17.56 6.99 -6.57
N HIS A 30 -16.80 8.05 -6.78
CA HIS A 30 -15.82 8.54 -5.81
C HIS A 30 -16.54 9.19 -4.61
N PRO A 31 -15.96 9.10 -3.41
CA PRO A 31 -16.46 9.92 -2.31
C PRO A 31 -16.43 11.39 -2.72
N PRO A 32 -17.46 12.17 -2.38
CA PRO A 32 -17.54 13.57 -2.81
C PRO A 32 -16.32 14.34 -2.32
N LEU A 33 -15.63 15.03 -3.23
CA LEU A 33 -14.39 15.79 -2.98
C LEU A 33 -14.50 16.70 -1.74
N ARG A 34 -15.71 17.22 -1.45
CA ARG A 34 -15.98 18.05 -0.27
C ARG A 34 -15.73 17.32 1.06
N MET A 35 -16.07 16.03 1.18
CA MET A 35 -15.79 15.25 2.40
C MET A 35 -14.30 14.99 2.56
N LEU A 36 -13.62 14.73 1.44
CA LEU A 36 -12.17 14.55 1.40
C LEU A 36 -11.45 15.80 1.92
N VAL A 37 -11.77 16.96 1.35
CA VAL A 37 -11.15 18.26 1.70
C VAL A 37 -11.44 18.64 3.16
N ALA A 38 -12.66 18.45 3.66
CA ALA A 38 -13.00 18.81 5.04
C ALA A 38 -12.22 18.00 6.06
N ARG A 39 -12.10 16.68 5.86
CA ARG A 39 -11.37 15.80 6.78
C ARG A 39 -9.85 16.04 6.71
N MET A 40 -9.30 16.20 5.52
CA MET A 40 -7.88 16.50 5.34
C MET A 40 -7.48 17.87 5.88
N SER A 41 -8.38 18.87 5.83
CA SER A 41 -8.13 20.16 6.48
C SER A 41 -7.95 20.03 8.00
N HIS A 42 -8.66 19.09 8.62
CA HIS A 42 -8.48 18.77 10.04
C HIS A 42 -7.13 18.04 10.26
N ASP A 43 -6.81 17.05 9.44
CA ASP A 43 -5.63 16.21 9.62
C ASP A 43 -4.31 16.95 9.29
N ILE A 44 -4.35 17.99 8.43
CA ILE A 44 -3.23 18.91 8.19
C ILE A 44 -3.00 19.86 9.37
N ARG A 45 -4.06 20.22 10.09
CA ARG A 45 -3.94 21.17 11.21
C ARG A 45 -3.09 20.65 12.35
N THR A 46 -3.15 19.35 12.62
CA THR A 46 -2.40 18.70 13.72
C THR A 46 -0.90 18.80 13.52
N PRO A 47 -0.30 18.32 12.42
CA PRO A 47 1.14 18.46 12.18
C PRO A 47 1.57 19.93 12.04
N LEU A 48 0.72 20.81 11.49
CA LEU A 48 1.00 22.24 11.40
C LEU A 48 1.12 22.88 12.80
N ALA A 49 0.21 22.51 13.73
CA ALA A 49 0.27 22.98 15.10
C ALA A 49 1.53 22.47 15.83
N ALA A 50 1.93 21.21 15.60
CA ALA A 50 3.18 20.66 16.15
C ALA A 50 4.41 21.40 15.62
N ILE A 51 4.47 21.68 14.31
CA ILE A 51 5.56 22.48 13.71
C ILE A 51 5.65 23.85 14.37
N LEU A 52 4.51 24.53 14.51
CA LEU A 52 4.48 25.87 15.11
C LEU A 52 4.94 25.86 16.57
N ALA A 53 4.40 24.94 17.38
CA ALA A 53 4.78 24.81 18.78
C ALA A 53 6.28 24.52 18.95
N ASN A 54 6.82 23.56 18.19
CA ASN A 54 8.24 23.22 18.28
C ASN A 54 9.15 24.34 17.76
N ALA A 55 8.72 25.09 16.75
CA ALA A 55 9.44 26.29 16.27
C ALA A 55 9.43 27.42 17.32
N GLU A 56 8.33 27.64 18.04
CA GLU A 56 8.25 28.59 19.15
C GLU A 56 9.15 28.18 20.31
N PHE A 57 9.18 26.89 20.67
CA PHE A 57 10.12 26.37 21.67
C PHE A 57 11.57 26.60 21.28
N LEU A 58 11.95 26.34 20.04
CA LEU A 58 13.29 26.59 19.51
C LEU A 58 13.71 28.07 19.60
N ALA A 59 12.74 28.99 19.48
CA ALA A 59 12.99 30.44 19.48
C ALA A 59 13.09 31.04 20.89
N LEU A 60 12.38 30.47 21.88
CA LEU A 60 12.17 31.07 23.17
C LEU A 60 13.01 30.44 24.30
N SER A 61 13.56 29.25 24.10
CA SER A 61 14.18 28.47 25.18
C SER A 61 15.69 28.39 25.04
N ASP A 62 16.37 28.44 26.19
CA ASP A 62 17.81 28.15 26.31
C ASP A 62 17.98 26.63 26.34
N LEU A 63 18.01 26.03 25.14
CA LEU A 63 17.97 24.57 24.90
C LEU A 63 19.41 24.06 24.72
N SER A 64 19.67 22.87 25.23
CA SER A 64 20.85 22.07 24.89
C SER A 64 20.81 21.64 23.40
N GLU A 65 21.98 21.26 22.86
CA GLU A 65 22.04 20.75 21.47
C GLU A 65 21.16 19.51 21.25
N GLY A 66 21.05 18.62 22.26
CA GLY A 66 20.19 17.45 22.21
C GLY A 66 18.70 17.81 22.08
N GLU A 67 18.22 18.71 22.95
CA GLU A 67 16.82 19.17 22.91
C GLU A 67 16.50 19.90 21.59
N ARG A 68 17.44 20.71 21.07
CA ARG A 68 17.27 21.32 19.74
C ARG A 68 17.15 20.30 18.63
N TYR A 69 17.96 19.24 18.69
CA TYR A 69 17.92 18.17 17.69
C TYR A 69 16.61 17.39 17.76
N GLU A 70 16.11 17.08 18.96
CA GLU A 70 14.82 16.41 19.14
C GLU A 70 13.66 17.23 18.55
N LEU A 71 13.58 18.54 18.88
CA LEU A 71 12.56 19.43 18.32
C LEU A 71 12.66 19.55 16.79
N TYR A 72 13.88 19.60 16.26
CA TYR A 72 14.11 19.61 14.81
C TYR A 72 13.58 18.32 14.15
N GLU A 73 13.85 17.14 14.73
CA GLU A 73 13.38 15.88 14.22
C GLU A 73 11.84 15.78 14.27
N GLU A 74 11.20 16.28 15.32
CA GLU A 74 9.75 16.35 15.42
C GLU A 74 9.13 17.26 14.34
N ILE A 75 9.75 18.42 14.07
CA ILE A 75 9.34 19.30 12.97
C ILE A 75 9.48 18.56 11.64
N ARG A 76 10.60 17.88 11.40
CA ARG A 76 10.85 17.13 10.18
C ARG A 76 9.81 16.04 9.95
N LEU A 77 9.51 15.25 10.99
CA LEU A 77 8.47 14.23 10.94
C LEU A 77 7.09 14.82 10.62
N SER A 78 6.77 15.97 11.21
CA SER A 78 5.49 16.67 10.94
C SER A 78 5.41 17.18 9.51
N VAL A 79 6.51 17.67 8.92
CA VAL A 79 6.59 18.06 7.50
C VAL A 79 6.44 16.86 6.58
N ASP A 80 7.13 15.76 6.87
CA ASP A 80 7.00 14.51 6.10
C ASP A 80 5.55 14.02 6.10
N ARG A 81 4.89 14.10 7.26
CA ARG A 81 3.48 13.78 7.41
C ARG A 81 2.56 14.64 6.56
N MET A 82 2.80 15.96 6.52
CA MET A 82 2.03 16.87 5.66
C MET A 82 2.22 16.54 4.18
N ASN A 83 3.43 16.22 3.77
CA ASN A 83 3.73 15.81 2.39
C ASN A 83 2.97 14.53 2.01
N GLU A 84 2.89 13.54 2.91
CA GLU A 84 2.08 12.33 2.70
C GLU A 84 0.59 12.67 2.53
N LEU A 85 0.03 13.51 3.41
CA LEU A 85 -1.36 13.96 3.31
C LEU A 85 -1.65 14.68 1.99
N VAL A 86 -0.77 15.57 1.55
CA VAL A 86 -0.90 16.28 0.27
C VAL A 86 -0.82 15.31 -0.90
N ALA A 87 0.11 14.35 -0.87
CA ALA A 87 0.23 13.33 -1.91
C ALA A 87 -1.04 12.45 -2.01
N ASP A 88 -1.61 12.08 -0.88
CA ASP A 88 -2.87 11.31 -0.81
C ASP A 88 -4.06 12.13 -1.34
N LEU A 89 -4.14 13.43 -1.00
CA LEU A 89 -5.16 14.34 -1.53
C LEU A 89 -5.07 14.48 -3.04
N LEU A 90 -3.88 14.74 -3.56
CA LEU A 90 -3.65 14.86 -4.99
C LEU A 90 -4.04 13.58 -5.72
N GLU A 91 -3.77 12.42 -5.14
CA GLU A 91 -4.15 11.15 -5.75
C GLU A 91 -5.66 10.92 -5.71
N CYS A 92 -6.31 11.24 -4.60
CA CYS A 92 -7.76 11.15 -4.52
C CYS A 92 -8.48 12.17 -5.43
N SER A 93 -7.83 13.31 -5.70
CA SER A 93 -8.37 14.38 -6.56
C SER A 93 -8.05 14.18 -8.05
N LYS A 94 -7.01 13.39 -8.36
CA LYS A 94 -6.76 13.00 -9.75
C LYS A 94 -7.99 12.21 -10.22
N GLY A 95 -8.70 12.80 -11.15
CA GLY A 95 -9.68 12.09 -11.98
C GLY A 95 -9.03 10.86 -12.62
N GLU A 96 -9.78 10.09 -13.35
CA GLU A 96 -9.29 8.86 -14.02
C GLU A 96 -7.88 9.08 -14.62
N GLU A 97 -6.84 8.73 -13.90
CA GLU A 97 -5.52 8.61 -14.52
C GLU A 97 -5.66 7.47 -15.52
N VAL A 98 -5.53 7.78 -16.80
CA VAL A 98 -5.62 6.77 -17.84
C VAL A 98 -4.60 5.69 -17.53
N LEU A 99 -5.09 4.51 -17.18
CA LEU A 99 -4.24 3.36 -16.92
C LEU A 99 -3.40 3.11 -18.18
N ARG A 100 -2.09 3.24 -18.07
CA ARG A 100 -1.15 2.97 -19.16
C ARG A 100 -0.31 1.77 -18.78
N PRO A 101 -0.82 0.55 -19.00
CA PRO A 101 -0.05 -0.63 -18.70
C PRO A 101 1.13 -0.74 -19.68
N ALA A 102 2.22 -1.26 -19.16
CA ALA A 102 3.43 -1.57 -19.93
C ALA A 102 4.05 -2.85 -19.37
N ILE A 103 5.00 -3.41 -20.09
CA ILE A 103 5.80 -4.52 -19.57
C ILE A 103 6.57 -4.04 -18.35
N GLY A 104 6.42 -4.74 -17.23
CA GLY A 104 7.08 -4.45 -15.97
C GLY A 104 7.67 -5.70 -15.33
N ASN A 105 8.71 -5.52 -14.52
CA ASN A 105 9.32 -6.57 -13.72
C ASN A 105 8.86 -6.43 -12.27
N ILE A 106 8.06 -7.41 -11.78
CA ILE A 106 7.47 -7.38 -10.43
C ILE A 106 8.52 -7.50 -9.34
N VAL A 107 9.60 -8.23 -9.58
CA VAL A 107 10.69 -8.41 -8.62
C VAL A 107 11.40 -7.09 -8.39
N GLU A 108 11.82 -6.41 -9.47
CA GLU A 108 12.46 -5.10 -9.38
C GLU A 108 11.57 -4.04 -8.72
N MET A 109 10.26 -4.06 -9.05
CA MET A 109 9.29 -3.16 -8.44
C MET A 109 9.19 -3.41 -6.93
N THR A 110 9.05 -4.67 -6.51
CA THR A 110 8.96 -5.02 -5.08
C THR A 110 10.23 -4.66 -4.33
N GLU A 111 11.40 -4.87 -4.92
CA GLU A 111 12.68 -4.46 -4.32
C GLU A 111 12.80 -2.94 -4.19
N ARG A 112 12.27 -2.15 -5.14
CA ARG A 112 12.22 -0.68 -4.99
C ARG A 112 11.36 -0.28 -3.81
N VAL A 113 10.18 -0.89 -3.65
CA VAL A 113 9.30 -0.67 -2.49
C VAL A 113 10.01 -1.00 -1.19
N MET A 114 10.67 -2.16 -1.10
CA MET A 114 11.41 -2.56 0.11
C MET A 114 12.52 -1.56 0.46
N ARG A 115 13.31 -1.12 -0.54
CA ARG A 115 14.35 -0.11 -0.32
C ARG A 115 13.78 1.21 0.17
N MET A 116 12.69 1.69 -0.43
CA MET A 116 12.04 2.95 -0.05
C MET A 116 11.53 2.92 1.40
N ILE A 117 11.00 1.78 1.85
CA ILE A 117 10.47 1.62 3.21
C ILE A 117 11.60 1.38 4.21
N GLY A 118 12.58 0.55 3.87
CA GLY A 118 13.68 0.15 4.75
C GLY A 118 14.62 1.29 5.15
N VAL A 119 14.67 2.40 4.40
CA VAL A 119 15.46 3.58 4.78
C VAL A 119 14.79 4.43 5.86
N ARG A 120 13.50 4.25 6.11
CA ARG A 120 12.78 4.99 7.16
C ARG A 120 13.27 4.55 8.53
N ALA A 121 13.66 5.51 9.38
CA ALA A 121 14.22 5.24 10.71
C ALA A 121 13.31 4.36 11.59
N ALA A 122 11.99 4.60 11.51
CA ALA A 122 10.98 3.85 12.26
C ALA A 122 10.95 2.34 11.93
N PHE A 123 11.39 1.93 10.74
CA PHE A 123 11.28 0.55 10.26
C PHE A 123 12.62 -0.19 10.14
N ARG A 124 13.72 0.43 10.57
CA ARG A 124 15.09 -0.15 10.44
C ARG A 124 15.29 -1.50 11.12
N ARG A 125 14.51 -1.81 12.16
CA ARG A 125 14.59 -3.07 12.90
C ARG A 125 13.58 -4.11 12.45
N ILE A 126 12.66 -3.75 11.55
CA ILE A 126 11.67 -4.67 11.00
C ILE A 126 12.35 -5.52 9.91
N THR A 127 12.16 -6.82 9.99
CA THR A 127 12.63 -7.73 8.95
C THR A 127 11.63 -7.79 7.81
N ILE A 128 12.01 -7.27 6.64
CA ILE A 128 11.20 -7.33 5.42
C ILE A 128 11.85 -8.34 4.47
N THR A 129 11.08 -9.36 4.07
CA THR A 129 11.55 -10.41 3.15
C THR A 129 10.71 -10.43 1.88
N HIS A 130 11.31 -10.85 0.76
CA HIS A 130 10.61 -11.04 -0.51
C HIS A 130 10.94 -12.42 -1.09
N ARG A 131 9.90 -13.11 -1.53
CA ARG A 131 9.98 -14.36 -2.29
C ARG A 131 9.20 -14.21 -3.59
N HIS A 132 9.79 -14.67 -4.68
CA HIS A 132 9.16 -14.67 -5.99
C HIS A 132 9.06 -16.08 -6.56
N GLU A 133 7.94 -16.36 -7.24
CA GLU A 133 7.71 -17.60 -7.98
C GLU A 133 7.09 -17.29 -9.35
N GLY A 134 7.44 -18.04 -10.35
CA GLY A 134 6.88 -17.92 -11.70
C GLY A 134 7.53 -16.83 -12.54
N SER A 135 6.77 -16.19 -13.43
CA SER A 135 7.25 -15.13 -14.30
C SER A 135 7.43 -13.81 -13.58
N ALA A 136 8.61 -13.22 -13.64
CA ALA A 136 8.84 -11.86 -13.12
C ALA A 136 8.22 -10.77 -14.01
N ILE A 137 7.86 -11.09 -15.24
CA ILE A 137 7.37 -10.13 -16.23
C ILE A 137 5.86 -10.16 -16.27
N GLY A 138 5.25 -8.97 -16.24
CA GLY A 138 3.81 -8.77 -16.32
C GLY A 138 3.43 -7.50 -17.09
N TRP A 139 2.13 -7.34 -17.38
CA TRP A 139 1.57 -6.18 -18.08
C TRP A 139 0.70 -5.37 -17.11
N TYR A 140 1.24 -4.24 -16.61
CA TYR A 140 0.56 -3.39 -15.62
C TYR A 140 1.14 -1.97 -15.63
N ASN A 141 0.45 -1.01 -15.02
CA ASN A 141 1.04 0.31 -14.77
C ASN A 141 1.99 0.23 -13.57
N SER A 142 3.29 0.18 -13.84
CA SER A 142 4.31 -0.06 -12.81
C SER A 142 4.29 0.99 -11.69
N ARG A 143 4.09 2.27 -12.01
CA ARG A 143 4.06 3.37 -11.02
C ARG A 143 2.87 3.26 -10.07
N LEU A 144 1.69 2.99 -10.62
CA LEU A 144 0.48 2.85 -9.80
C LEU A 144 0.54 1.59 -8.95
N LEU A 145 0.96 0.45 -9.53
CA LEU A 145 1.06 -0.79 -8.78
C LEU A 145 2.12 -0.70 -7.67
N GLU A 146 3.28 -0.09 -7.93
CA GLU A 146 4.33 0.18 -6.93
C GLU A 146 3.75 0.95 -5.75
N ARG A 147 2.92 1.96 -6.00
CA ARG A 147 2.23 2.72 -4.96
C ARG A 147 1.23 1.87 -4.18
N ALA A 148 0.44 1.04 -4.84
CA ALA A 148 -0.51 0.15 -4.16
C ALA A 148 0.22 -0.83 -3.23
N VAL A 149 1.30 -1.45 -3.72
CA VAL A 149 2.12 -2.37 -2.92
C VAL A 149 2.79 -1.64 -1.75
N ALA A 150 3.33 -0.44 -1.99
CA ALA A 150 3.93 0.39 -0.94
C ALA A 150 2.94 0.71 0.19
N ASN A 151 1.70 1.07 -0.14
CA ASN A 151 0.67 1.34 0.86
C ASN A 151 0.34 0.11 1.72
N VAL A 152 0.28 -1.07 1.10
CA VAL A 152 0.02 -2.32 1.84
C VAL A 152 1.21 -2.69 2.71
N VAL A 153 2.45 -2.58 2.20
CA VAL A 153 3.67 -2.89 2.96
C VAL A 153 3.89 -1.90 4.10
N LEU A 154 3.63 -0.60 3.89
CA LEU A 154 3.67 0.42 4.95
C LEU A 154 2.68 0.09 6.06
N ASN A 155 1.44 -0.26 5.69
CA ASN A 155 0.43 -0.66 6.68
C ASN A 155 0.87 -1.87 7.51
N ALA A 156 1.52 -2.85 6.88
CA ALA A 156 2.10 -4.02 7.56
C ALA A 156 3.23 -3.62 8.52
N CYS A 157 4.18 -2.76 8.07
CA CYS A 157 5.28 -2.28 8.91
C CYS A 157 4.80 -1.44 10.11
N GLU A 158 3.72 -0.68 9.95
CA GLU A 158 3.11 0.10 11.04
C GLU A 158 2.31 -0.76 12.04
N ALA A 159 1.88 -1.97 11.63
CA ALA A 159 1.10 -2.86 12.48
C ALA A 159 1.95 -3.76 13.39
N VAL A 160 3.23 -3.94 13.05
CA VAL A 160 4.13 -4.84 13.80
C VAL A 160 4.94 -4.09 14.86
N SER A 161 5.47 -4.87 15.82
CA SER A 161 6.40 -4.32 16.82
C SER A 161 7.68 -3.82 16.16
N PRO A 162 8.17 -2.61 16.48
CA PRO A 162 9.42 -2.08 15.94
C PRO A 162 10.65 -2.96 16.19
N GLU A 163 10.63 -3.79 17.25
CA GLU A 163 11.79 -4.58 17.68
C GLU A 163 11.81 -6.01 17.13
N SER A 164 10.64 -6.58 16.84
CA SER A 164 10.49 -7.99 16.43
C SER A 164 9.57 -8.16 15.21
N GLY A 165 9.26 -7.07 14.54
CA GLY A 165 8.37 -7.06 13.39
C GLY A 165 8.92 -7.85 12.20
N GLN A 166 8.04 -8.63 11.59
CA GLN A 166 8.33 -9.39 10.38
C GLN A 166 7.25 -9.09 9.33
N VAL A 167 7.70 -8.73 8.14
CA VAL A 167 6.83 -8.53 6.97
C VAL A 167 7.37 -9.41 5.84
N ALA A 168 6.52 -10.27 5.30
CA ALA A 168 6.87 -11.13 4.18
C ALA A 168 6.05 -10.76 2.94
N ILE A 169 6.73 -10.51 1.85
CA ILE A 169 6.12 -10.24 0.56
C ILE A 169 6.33 -11.47 -0.32
N THR A 170 5.25 -12.04 -0.84
CA THR A 170 5.31 -13.12 -1.81
C THR A 170 4.69 -12.64 -3.11
N THR A 171 5.43 -12.81 -4.22
CA THR A 171 4.92 -12.48 -5.55
C THR A 171 4.89 -13.74 -6.41
N LEU A 172 3.79 -13.94 -7.14
CA LEU A 172 3.60 -15.08 -8.03
C LEU A 172 3.15 -14.58 -9.40
N GLY A 173 3.99 -14.77 -10.41
CA GLY A 173 3.66 -14.47 -11.81
C GLY A 173 3.16 -15.69 -12.54
N GLY A 174 1.86 -15.72 -12.82
CA GLY A 174 1.21 -16.72 -13.65
C GLY A 174 1.10 -16.29 -15.12
N PRO A 175 0.56 -17.12 -15.99
CA PRO A 175 0.44 -16.81 -17.44
C PRO A 175 -0.57 -15.69 -17.74
N SER A 176 -1.56 -15.49 -16.89
CA SER A 176 -2.64 -14.50 -17.08
C SER A 176 -2.90 -13.62 -15.85
N CYS A 177 -2.08 -13.76 -14.82
CA CYS A 177 -2.36 -13.20 -13.51
C CYS A 177 -1.11 -12.99 -12.71
N LEU A 178 -1.01 -11.81 -12.09
CA LEU A 178 -0.04 -11.49 -11.07
C LEU A 178 -0.71 -11.55 -9.71
N ARG A 179 -0.08 -12.22 -8.74
CA ARG A 179 -0.53 -12.27 -7.36
C ARG A 179 0.56 -11.75 -6.44
N ILE A 180 0.15 -10.98 -5.45
CA ILE A 180 1.06 -10.43 -4.43
C ILE A 180 0.41 -10.68 -3.09
N GLU A 181 1.14 -11.25 -2.16
CA GLU A 181 0.76 -11.39 -0.76
C GLU A 181 1.70 -10.58 0.10
N VAL A 182 1.15 -9.79 1.02
CA VAL A 182 1.89 -9.10 2.06
C VAL A 182 1.37 -9.60 3.39
N TRP A 183 2.21 -10.35 4.09
CA TRP A 183 1.93 -10.89 5.42
C TRP A 183 2.75 -10.16 6.47
N ASP A 184 2.16 -9.93 7.64
CA ASP A 184 2.83 -9.39 8.81
C ASP A 184 2.54 -10.24 10.06
N ASN A 185 3.45 -10.20 11.04
CA ASN A 185 3.29 -10.86 12.33
C ASN A 185 2.66 -9.95 13.41
N GLY A 186 1.90 -8.95 13.00
CA GLY A 186 1.19 -8.03 13.89
C GLY A 186 0.03 -8.68 14.64
N PRO A 187 -0.78 -7.87 15.35
CA PRO A 187 -1.89 -8.36 16.17
C PRO A 187 -3.08 -8.90 15.37
N GLY A 188 -3.05 -8.77 14.04
CA GLY A 188 -4.17 -9.12 13.18
C GLY A 188 -5.25 -8.03 13.16
N ILE A 189 -6.34 -8.30 12.41
CA ILE A 189 -7.47 -7.39 12.27
C ILE A 189 -8.72 -8.06 12.84
N PRO A 190 -9.35 -7.45 13.88
CA PRO A 190 -10.59 -7.94 14.46
C PRO A 190 -11.69 -8.14 13.40
N ALA A 191 -12.51 -9.18 13.57
CA ALA A 191 -13.52 -9.57 12.58
C ALA A 191 -14.51 -8.43 12.30
N GLU A 192 -14.84 -7.66 13.33
CA GLU A 192 -15.84 -6.59 13.31
C GLU A 192 -15.47 -5.41 12.40
N ILE A 193 -14.16 -5.23 12.12
CA ILE A 193 -13.67 -4.10 11.33
C ILE A 193 -13.11 -4.49 9.96
N ARG A 194 -13.06 -5.79 9.63
CA ARG A 194 -12.44 -6.29 8.36
C ARG A 194 -13.05 -5.68 7.11
N ASP A 195 -14.36 -5.49 7.09
CA ASP A 195 -15.05 -4.87 5.95
C ASP A 195 -14.78 -3.36 5.84
N SER A 196 -14.36 -2.74 6.95
CA SER A 196 -14.14 -1.30 7.03
C SER A 196 -12.70 -0.88 6.71
N VAL A 197 -11.70 -1.79 6.75
CA VAL A 197 -10.27 -1.44 6.59
C VAL A 197 -9.93 -0.81 5.23
N PHE A 198 -10.77 -1.05 4.23
CA PHE A 198 -10.62 -0.47 2.89
C PHE A 198 -11.43 0.81 2.69
N GLN A 199 -12.21 1.25 3.69
CA GLN A 199 -12.96 2.49 3.59
C GLN A 199 -12.01 3.68 3.73
N PRO A 200 -12.18 4.73 2.91
CA PRO A 200 -11.40 5.95 3.05
C PRO A 200 -11.52 6.52 4.48
N PHE A 201 -10.38 6.94 5.04
CA PHE A 201 -10.27 7.52 6.37
C PHE A 201 -10.54 6.57 7.54
N PHE A 202 -10.64 5.28 7.30
CA PHE A 202 -10.76 4.32 8.38
C PHE A 202 -9.38 4.11 9.04
N THR A 203 -9.31 4.33 10.35
CA THR A 203 -8.13 4.05 11.18
C THR A 203 -8.57 3.28 12.41
N HIS A 204 -7.78 2.30 12.83
CA HIS A 204 -8.01 1.54 14.04
C HIS A 204 -6.68 1.31 14.76
N GLY A 205 -6.61 1.70 16.04
CA GLY A 205 -5.41 1.49 16.87
C GLY A 205 -4.18 2.34 16.51
N LYS A 206 -4.30 3.27 15.55
CA LYS A 206 -3.23 4.18 15.13
C LYS A 206 -3.62 5.63 15.44
N SER A 207 -2.76 6.35 16.15
CA SER A 207 -2.93 7.80 16.39
C SER A 207 -2.57 8.65 15.17
N GLU A 208 -1.80 8.11 14.22
CA GLU A 208 -1.15 8.86 13.13
C GLU A 208 -1.37 8.28 11.74
N GLY A 209 -2.53 7.72 11.43
CA GLY A 209 -2.84 7.23 10.08
C GLY A 209 -3.82 8.13 9.32
N THR A 210 -3.63 8.40 8.01
CA THR A 210 -4.62 9.10 7.18
C THR A 210 -5.86 8.25 6.93
N GLY A 211 -5.74 6.93 7.06
CA GLY A 211 -6.77 5.96 6.67
C GLY A 211 -7.05 5.93 5.16
N LEU A 212 -6.17 6.51 4.35
CA LEU A 212 -6.32 6.53 2.88
C LEU A 212 -5.49 5.46 2.17
N GLY A 213 -4.39 4.99 2.76
CA GLY A 213 -3.44 4.10 2.09
C GLY A 213 -4.07 2.83 1.52
N LEU A 214 -4.83 2.08 2.33
CA LEU A 214 -5.51 0.85 1.87
C LEU A 214 -6.65 1.14 0.89
N ALA A 215 -7.36 2.26 1.04
CA ALA A 215 -8.40 2.67 0.10
C ALA A 215 -7.80 3.03 -1.28
N ILE A 216 -6.66 3.74 -1.30
CA ILE A 216 -5.91 4.05 -2.53
C ILE A 216 -5.36 2.76 -3.16
N ALA A 217 -4.78 1.86 -2.37
CA ALA A 217 -4.28 0.58 -2.86
C ALA A 217 -5.41 -0.23 -3.52
N LYS A 218 -6.56 -0.33 -2.86
CA LYS A 218 -7.73 -1.04 -3.38
C LYS A 218 -8.19 -0.44 -4.70
N ARG A 219 -8.32 0.89 -4.79
CA ARG A 219 -8.69 1.58 -6.02
C ARG A 219 -7.73 1.28 -7.15
N ILE A 220 -6.42 1.42 -6.92
CA ILE A 220 -5.40 1.16 -7.94
C ILE A 220 -5.52 -0.28 -8.46
N VAL A 221 -5.70 -1.26 -7.57
CA VAL A 221 -5.87 -2.66 -7.94
C VAL A 221 -7.16 -2.89 -8.73
N GLU A 222 -8.28 -2.29 -8.32
CA GLU A 222 -9.55 -2.34 -9.05
C GLU A 222 -9.45 -1.66 -10.43
N ASP A 223 -8.73 -0.56 -10.57
CA ASP A 223 -8.46 0.10 -11.86
C ASP A 223 -7.66 -0.81 -12.80
N HIS A 224 -6.81 -1.70 -12.27
CA HIS A 224 -6.13 -2.75 -13.02
C HIS A 224 -7.04 -3.97 -13.32
N GLY A 225 -8.34 -3.91 -12.99
CA GLY A 225 -9.27 -5.04 -13.11
C GLY A 225 -9.03 -6.15 -12.10
N GLY A 226 -8.25 -5.86 -11.07
CA GLY A 226 -7.84 -6.78 -10.01
C GLY A 226 -8.70 -6.72 -8.76
N GLU A 227 -8.25 -7.42 -7.73
CA GLU A 227 -8.89 -7.46 -6.42
C GLU A 227 -7.84 -7.41 -5.30
N LEU A 228 -8.08 -6.52 -4.30
CA LEU A 228 -7.34 -6.47 -3.05
C LEU A 228 -8.27 -6.92 -1.93
N PHE A 229 -7.87 -7.93 -1.18
CA PHE A 229 -8.66 -8.47 -0.08
C PHE A 229 -7.79 -8.87 1.12
N LEU A 230 -8.43 -8.96 2.28
CA LEU A 230 -7.86 -9.47 3.51
C LEU A 230 -8.07 -10.98 3.58
N ASP A 231 -6.99 -11.75 3.71
CA ASP A 231 -7.09 -13.17 3.99
C ASP A 231 -7.30 -13.39 5.50
N ALA A 232 -8.44 -13.95 5.84
CA ALA A 232 -8.81 -14.27 7.21
C ALA A 232 -8.32 -15.65 7.67
N GLY A 233 -7.30 -16.20 7.01
CA GLY A 233 -6.74 -17.53 7.33
C GLY A 233 -6.29 -17.71 8.78
N GLU A 234 -5.97 -18.94 9.14
CA GLU A 234 -5.59 -19.37 10.51
C GLU A 234 -4.22 -18.86 10.99
N LYS A 235 -3.49 -18.09 10.17
CA LYS A 235 -2.17 -17.56 10.55
C LYS A 235 -2.33 -16.38 11.52
N THR A 236 -1.47 -16.36 12.54
CA THR A 236 -1.29 -15.16 13.37
C THR A 236 -0.79 -14.01 12.51
N GLY A 237 -1.28 -12.78 12.77
CA GLY A 237 -0.92 -11.61 12.00
C GLY A 237 -1.99 -11.24 10.96
N THR A 238 -1.57 -10.44 9.96
CA THR A 238 -2.45 -10.00 8.87
C THR A 238 -1.88 -10.46 7.54
N SER A 239 -2.73 -10.86 6.60
CA SER A 239 -2.34 -11.13 5.21
C SER A 239 -3.25 -10.38 4.26
N PHE A 240 -2.67 -9.44 3.50
CA PHE A 240 -3.34 -8.80 2.37
C PHE A 240 -2.92 -9.45 1.07
N LYS A 241 -3.90 -9.76 0.23
CA LYS A 241 -3.67 -10.39 -1.07
C LYS A 241 -4.16 -9.51 -2.20
N ILE A 242 -3.31 -9.33 -3.20
CA ILE A 242 -3.59 -8.61 -4.44
C ILE A 242 -3.59 -9.63 -5.58
N SER A 243 -4.59 -9.58 -6.43
CA SER A 243 -4.69 -10.35 -7.65
C SER A 243 -4.95 -9.40 -8.81
N ILE A 244 -4.07 -9.39 -9.82
CA ILE A 244 -4.21 -8.53 -11.00
C ILE A 244 -4.24 -9.42 -12.24
N PRO A 245 -5.35 -9.45 -13.00
CA PRO A 245 -5.38 -10.11 -14.28
C PRO A 245 -4.57 -9.29 -15.28
N PHE A 246 -3.76 -9.95 -16.09
CA PHE A 246 -3.15 -9.33 -17.25
C PHE A 246 -3.13 -10.30 -18.42
N ALA A 247 -3.36 -9.76 -19.60
CA ALA A 247 -3.03 -10.43 -20.83
C ALA A 247 -1.99 -9.55 -21.52
N ILE A 248 -0.81 -10.09 -21.77
CA ILE A 248 0.19 -9.41 -22.61
C ILE A 248 -0.40 -9.39 -24.02
N PRO A 249 -0.62 -8.19 -24.63
CA PRO A 249 -1.15 -8.12 -25.98
C PRO A 249 -0.28 -8.93 -26.95
N GLU A 250 -0.91 -9.67 -27.86
CA GLU A 250 -0.19 -10.35 -28.95
C GLU A 250 0.63 -9.31 -29.71
N GLY A 251 1.96 -9.49 -29.77
CA GLY A 251 2.88 -8.55 -30.40
C GLY A 251 3.61 -7.57 -29.46
N ALA A 252 3.37 -7.59 -28.17
CA ALA A 252 4.11 -6.76 -27.20
C ALA A 252 5.45 -7.39 -26.76
N ILE A 253 5.72 -8.63 -27.16
CA ILE A 253 6.99 -9.34 -26.94
C ILE A 253 7.58 -9.59 -28.34
N THR A 254 8.34 -8.64 -28.85
CA THR A 254 9.21 -8.78 -30.03
C THR A 254 10.60 -8.30 -29.64
#